data_010c638169d5a47bc03a777443bfbe17
#
_entry.id   010c638169d5a47bc03a777443bfbe17
#
_cell.length_a   1.000
_cell.length_b   1.000
_cell.length_c   1.000
_cell.angle_alpha   90.00
_cell.angle_beta   90.00
_cell.angle_gamma   90.00
#
_symmetry.space_group_name_H-M   'P 1'
#
loop_
_entity.id
_entity.type
_entity.pdbx_description
1 polymer ?
#
loop_
_entity_poly.entity_id
_entity_poly.type
_entity_poly.pdbx_seq_one_letter_code
_entity_poly.pdbx_strand_id
1 'polypeptide(L)'
;VMNILCKAASALTLSLMMISSYAQAAGGIALGATRVIYPADAKQTSLAITNSDPKERFLVNSWVENDLGQKDKSFVVTPPLFVSEAKSENTLRIIYVGPQLPGDRESIFWMNVKAIPSVDKNSVEGKNVLQLAILSRIKLFVRPKNLQMQPEDAVKQIRFARSGQYLKISNPSPYYVSLVNLKLGNEKLPNTMVAPKNSTQVVVPSGVQGAVSFQTVNDYGAVTKAQPGVMQ
;
A
#
# COMPACT_ATOMS: atom_id res chain seq x y z
N VAL A 1 -31.63 -51.96 -5.25
CA VAL A 1 -32.03 -50.56 -5.51
C VAL A 1 -31.15 -49.60 -4.74
N MET A 2 -30.89 -49.83 -3.44
CA MET A 2 -30.09 -48.95 -2.56
C MET A 2 -28.61 -48.79 -3.01
N ASN A 3 -27.98 -49.85 -3.51
CA ASN A 3 -26.59 -49.82 -3.99
C ASN A 3 -26.41 -49.01 -5.34
N ILE A 4 -27.44 -48.93 -6.15
CA ILE A 4 -27.40 -48.15 -7.40
C ILE A 4 -27.54 -46.67 -7.11
N LEU A 5 -28.41 -46.27 -6.17
CA LEU A 5 -28.58 -44.90 -5.72
C LEU A 5 -27.31 -44.33 -5.07
N CYS A 6 -26.62 -45.11 -4.21
CA CYS A 6 -25.33 -44.70 -3.60
C CYS A 6 -24.25 -44.53 -4.66
N LYS A 7 -24.16 -45.39 -5.65
CA LYS A 7 -23.17 -45.26 -6.75
C LYS A 7 -23.47 -44.06 -7.66
N ALA A 8 -24.73 -43.78 -7.93
CA ALA A 8 -25.14 -42.62 -8.69
C ALA A 8 -24.87 -41.30 -7.93
N ALA A 9 -25.12 -41.26 -6.61
CA ALA A 9 -24.82 -40.12 -5.77
C ALA A 9 -23.31 -39.84 -5.68
N SER A 10 -22.49 -40.91 -5.55
CA SER A 10 -21.01 -40.76 -5.53
C SER A 10 -20.43 -40.31 -6.87
N ALA A 11 -21.00 -40.74 -8.00
CA ALA A 11 -20.60 -40.30 -9.33
C ALA A 11 -20.98 -38.81 -9.57
N LEU A 12 -22.14 -38.38 -9.05
CA LEU A 12 -22.56 -36.98 -9.17
C LEU A 12 -21.73 -36.03 -8.34
N THR A 13 -21.33 -36.42 -7.10
CA THR A 13 -20.42 -35.63 -6.26
C THR A 13 -19.03 -35.57 -6.84
N LEU A 14 -18.50 -36.63 -7.42
CA LEU A 14 -17.19 -36.63 -8.07
C LEU A 14 -17.20 -35.78 -9.35
N SER A 15 -18.29 -35.74 -10.10
CA SER A 15 -18.48 -34.90 -11.28
C SER A 15 -18.58 -33.43 -10.93
N LEU A 16 -19.18 -33.07 -9.79
CA LEU A 16 -19.28 -31.69 -9.30
C LEU A 16 -17.92 -31.13 -8.82
N MET A 17 -17.02 -31.98 -8.30
CA MET A 17 -15.66 -31.57 -7.91
C MET A 17 -14.73 -31.29 -9.09
N MET A 18 -15.04 -31.77 -10.30
CA MET A 18 -14.22 -31.51 -11.49
C MET A 18 -14.53 -30.18 -12.18
N ILE A 19 -15.60 -29.47 -11.79
CA ILE A 19 -15.92 -28.14 -12.27
C ILE A 19 -15.27 -27.08 -11.35
N SER A 20 -14.04 -27.32 -10.94
CA SER A 20 -13.21 -26.24 -10.37
C SER A 20 -12.89 -25.30 -11.50
N SER A 21 -13.68 -24.25 -11.67
CA SER A 21 -13.39 -23.14 -12.57
C SER A 21 -11.99 -22.65 -12.24
N TYR A 22 -11.06 -22.80 -13.16
CA TYR A 22 -9.77 -22.11 -13.11
C TYR A 22 -10.08 -20.62 -13.13
N ALA A 23 -10.21 -20.00 -11.97
CA ALA A 23 -10.22 -18.56 -11.84
C ALA A 23 -8.81 -18.08 -12.23
N GLN A 24 -8.60 -17.86 -13.51
CA GLN A 24 -7.40 -17.16 -13.98
C GLN A 24 -7.58 -15.70 -13.57
N ALA A 25 -6.88 -15.32 -12.52
CA ALA A 25 -6.72 -13.91 -12.22
C ALA A 25 -6.01 -13.27 -13.43
N ALA A 26 -6.63 -12.24 -14.02
CA ALA A 26 -5.98 -11.44 -15.04
C ALA A 26 -4.66 -10.93 -14.47
N GLY A 27 -3.58 -11.20 -15.17
CA GLY A 27 -2.25 -10.70 -14.82
C GLY A 27 -2.18 -9.17 -14.96
N GLY A 28 -1.09 -8.58 -14.53
CA GLY A 28 -0.88 -7.15 -14.63
C GLY A 28 0.38 -6.70 -13.91
N ILE A 29 0.52 -5.38 -13.78
CA ILE A 29 1.66 -4.76 -13.09
C ILE A 29 1.44 -4.80 -11.59
N ALA A 30 2.39 -5.38 -10.88
CA ALA A 30 2.46 -5.40 -9.42
C ALA A 30 3.76 -4.76 -8.93
N LEU A 31 3.69 -4.04 -7.81
CA LEU A 31 4.86 -3.51 -7.12
C LEU A 31 5.36 -4.52 -6.10
N GLY A 32 6.67 -4.71 -5.99
CA GLY A 32 7.30 -5.63 -5.04
C GLY A 32 7.20 -5.18 -3.58
N ALA A 33 6.64 -3.99 -3.32
CA ALA A 33 6.42 -3.47 -1.98
C ALA A 33 5.18 -2.57 -1.93
N THR A 34 4.55 -2.48 -0.77
CA THR A 34 3.41 -1.56 -0.52
C THR A 34 3.86 -0.20 0.02
N ARG A 35 5.14 -0.05 0.32
CA ARG A 35 5.83 1.16 0.73
C ARG A 35 7.32 1.06 0.47
N VAL A 36 7.98 2.18 0.34
CA VAL A 36 9.44 2.25 0.17
C VAL A 36 10.04 2.92 1.40
N ILE A 37 11.02 2.28 2.03
CA ILE A 37 11.87 2.90 3.04
C ILE A 37 13.18 3.29 2.35
N TYR A 38 13.48 4.58 2.31
CA TYR A 38 14.70 5.13 1.74
C TYR A 38 15.62 5.56 2.90
N PRO A 39 16.70 4.84 3.21
CA PRO A 39 17.67 5.29 4.20
C PRO A 39 18.32 6.61 3.72
N ALA A 40 18.29 7.65 4.55
CA ALA A 40 18.76 8.98 4.14
C ALA A 40 20.26 9.04 3.82
N ASP A 41 21.06 8.08 4.31
CA ASP A 41 22.48 7.90 4.02
C ASP A 41 22.76 7.01 2.80
N ALA A 42 21.73 6.37 2.24
CA ALA A 42 21.88 5.53 1.06
C ALA A 42 21.96 6.37 -0.22
N LYS A 43 22.81 5.94 -1.14
CA LYS A 43 22.91 6.60 -2.46
C LYS A 43 21.67 6.40 -3.31
N GLN A 44 20.95 5.29 -3.09
CA GLN A 44 19.76 4.90 -3.82
C GLN A 44 18.97 3.82 -3.07
N THR A 45 17.70 3.65 -3.43
CA THR A 45 16.90 2.45 -3.11
C THR A 45 16.26 1.90 -4.37
N SER A 46 15.68 0.70 -4.28
CA SER A 46 15.10 -0.01 -5.43
C SER A 46 13.67 -0.44 -5.15
N LEU A 47 12.86 -0.51 -6.20
CA LEU A 47 11.51 -1.04 -6.16
C LEU A 47 11.32 -2.00 -7.34
N ALA A 48 11.02 -3.26 -7.07
CA ALA A 48 10.70 -4.25 -8.10
C ALA A 48 9.32 -3.98 -8.68
N ILE A 49 9.19 -4.19 -10.00
CA ILE A 49 7.93 -4.14 -10.74
C ILE A 49 7.82 -5.43 -11.54
N THR A 50 6.77 -6.20 -11.28
CA THR A 50 6.50 -7.47 -11.96
C THR A 50 5.29 -7.33 -12.86
N ASN A 51 5.45 -7.72 -14.12
CA ASN A 51 4.35 -7.96 -15.02
C ASN A 51 4.01 -9.46 -14.99
N SER A 52 2.92 -9.81 -14.32
CA SER A 52 2.45 -11.20 -14.23
C SER A 52 1.57 -11.63 -15.41
N ASP A 53 1.21 -10.71 -16.30
CA ASP A 53 0.39 -11.03 -17.46
C ASP A 53 1.18 -11.92 -18.43
N PRO A 54 0.57 -13.01 -18.95
CA PRO A 54 1.24 -13.94 -19.85
C PRO A 54 1.43 -13.41 -21.28
N LYS A 55 0.72 -12.34 -21.69
CA LYS A 55 0.67 -11.84 -23.06
C LYS A 55 0.80 -10.33 -23.18
N GLU A 56 0.22 -9.59 -22.20
CA GLU A 56 0.13 -8.15 -22.27
C GLU A 56 1.42 -7.45 -21.85
N ARG A 57 1.79 -6.43 -22.63
CA ARG A 57 2.86 -5.50 -22.33
C ARG A 57 2.28 -4.22 -21.77
N PHE A 58 3.02 -3.54 -20.91
CA PHE A 58 2.60 -2.28 -20.33
C PHE A 58 3.68 -1.22 -20.53
N LEU A 59 3.24 -0.03 -20.94
CA LEU A 59 4.07 1.16 -20.83
C LEU A 59 3.99 1.64 -19.38
N VAL A 60 5.10 1.61 -18.69
CA VAL A 60 5.21 1.97 -17.26
C VAL A 60 5.88 3.32 -17.15
N ASN A 61 5.20 4.26 -16.48
CA ASN A 61 5.73 5.59 -16.15
C ASN A 61 5.81 5.75 -14.63
N SER A 62 6.95 6.22 -14.12
CA SER A 62 7.23 6.28 -12.69
C SER A 62 7.77 7.64 -12.27
N TRP A 63 7.28 8.18 -11.15
CA TRP A 63 7.71 9.45 -10.57
C TRP A 63 7.43 9.50 -9.08
N VAL A 64 8.07 10.45 -8.39
CA VAL A 64 7.79 10.75 -6.99
C VAL A 64 7.01 12.06 -6.88
N GLU A 65 6.06 12.11 -5.94
CA GLU A 65 5.31 13.30 -5.56
C GLU A 65 5.62 13.70 -4.12
N ASN A 66 5.53 14.98 -3.84
CA ASN A 66 5.56 15.52 -2.49
C ASN A 66 4.20 15.32 -1.78
N ASP A 67 4.10 15.80 -0.56
CA ASP A 67 2.90 15.72 0.29
C ASP A 67 1.69 16.47 -0.30
N LEU A 68 1.94 17.47 -1.16
CA LEU A 68 0.89 18.22 -1.86
C LEU A 68 0.42 17.56 -3.17
N GLY A 69 0.92 16.38 -3.50
CA GLY A 69 0.61 15.68 -4.75
C GLY A 69 1.28 16.27 -5.99
N GLN A 70 2.30 17.09 -5.83
CA GLN A 70 3.07 17.68 -6.91
C GLN A 70 4.30 16.82 -7.20
N LYS A 71 4.64 16.66 -8.49
CA LYS A 71 5.86 15.95 -8.88
C LYS A 71 7.09 16.59 -8.24
N ASP A 72 7.83 15.80 -7.48
CA ASP A 72 9.01 16.26 -6.75
C ASP A 72 10.29 16.05 -7.57
N LYS A 73 10.99 17.14 -7.83
CA LYS A 73 12.25 17.14 -8.59
C LYS A 73 13.45 16.69 -7.76
N SER A 74 13.30 16.55 -6.46
CA SER A 74 14.34 16.04 -5.56
C SER A 74 14.58 14.54 -5.69
N PHE A 75 13.76 13.85 -6.49
CA PHE A 75 13.93 12.43 -6.77
C PHE A 75 14.15 12.18 -8.26
N VAL A 76 15.14 11.33 -8.54
CA VAL A 76 15.37 10.75 -9.87
C VAL A 76 14.96 9.27 -9.81
N VAL A 77 13.99 8.89 -10.65
CA VAL A 77 13.56 7.50 -10.81
C VAL A 77 14.05 6.98 -12.15
N THR A 78 14.72 5.83 -12.16
CA THR A 78 15.31 5.27 -13.38
C THR A 78 14.97 3.77 -13.52
N PRO A 79 14.46 3.35 -14.68
CA PRO A 79 14.00 4.16 -15.81
C PRO A 79 12.67 4.88 -15.48
N PRO A 80 12.48 6.16 -15.92
CA PRO A 80 11.24 6.89 -15.64
C PRO A 80 10.07 6.43 -16.52
N LEU A 81 10.39 5.87 -17.68
CA LEU A 81 9.45 5.35 -18.67
C LEU A 81 10.08 4.14 -19.36
N PHE A 82 9.37 3.02 -19.41
CA PHE A 82 9.83 1.81 -20.07
C PHE A 82 8.66 0.89 -20.45
N VAL A 83 8.91 -0.06 -21.33
CA VAL A 83 7.96 -1.13 -21.64
C VAL A 83 8.28 -2.33 -20.74
N SER A 84 7.29 -2.76 -19.97
CA SER A 84 7.34 -4.00 -19.21
C SER A 84 6.76 -5.12 -20.08
N GLU A 85 7.61 -6.03 -20.53
CA GLU A 85 7.21 -7.17 -21.35
C GLU A 85 6.36 -8.16 -20.54
N ALA A 86 5.62 -9.03 -21.23
CA ALA A 86 4.85 -10.10 -20.61
C ALA A 86 5.76 -11.00 -19.75
N LYS A 87 5.29 -11.42 -18.57
CA LYS A 87 6.04 -12.28 -17.63
C LYS A 87 7.44 -11.76 -17.30
N SER A 88 7.59 -10.45 -17.20
CA SER A 88 8.89 -9.82 -16.91
C SER A 88 8.93 -9.20 -15.52
N GLU A 89 10.14 -9.08 -15.01
CA GLU A 89 10.44 -8.31 -13.81
C GLU A 89 11.42 -7.18 -14.16
N ASN A 90 11.14 -6.00 -13.63
CA ASN A 90 11.94 -4.80 -13.82
C ASN A 90 12.24 -4.18 -12.44
N THR A 91 13.29 -3.41 -12.36
CA THR A 91 13.65 -2.72 -11.13
C THR A 91 13.74 -1.22 -11.38
N LEU A 92 12.96 -0.46 -10.62
CA LEU A 92 13.12 0.99 -10.53
C LEU A 92 14.21 1.30 -9.50
N ARG A 93 15.13 2.18 -9.89
CA ARG A 93 16.12 2.78 -9.01
C ARG A 93 15.63 4.17 -8.64
N ILE A 94 15.62 4.47 -7.34
CA ILE A 94 15.15 5.73 -6.78
C ILE A 94 16.34 6.40 -6.10
N ILE A 95 16.64 7.63 -6.51
CA ILE A 95 17.78 8.42 -6.01
C ILE A 95 17.25 9.76 -5.49
N TYR A 96 17.61 10.12 -4.26
CA TYR A 96 17.32 11.44 -3.71
C TYR A 96 18.49 12.39 -4.02
N VAL A 97 18.18 13.52 -4.64
CA VAL A 97 19.15 14.56 -5.05
C VAL A 97 18.76 15.94 -4.53
N GLY A 98 17.78 15.99 -3.64
CA GLY A 98 17.25 17.24 -3.10
C GLY A 98 18.08 17.81 -1.93
N PRO A 99 17.57 18.89 -1.32
CA PRO A 99 18.18 19.48 -0.14
C PRO A 99 18.11 18.55 1.06
N GLN A 100 18.91 18.81 2.08
CA GLN A 100 18.93 18.04 3.30
C GLN A 100 17.54 18.04 3.97
N LEU A 101 17.01 16.87 4.25
CA LEU A 101 15.78 16.67 4.99
C LEU A 101 16.03 16.72 6.51
N PRO A 102 14.98 16.89 7.34
CA PRO A 102 15.10 16.80 8.79
C PRO A 102 15.80 15.52 9.22
N GLY A 103 16.86 15.63 10.04
CA GLY A 103 17.62 14.48 10.52
C GLY A 103 17.04 13.82 11.78
N ASP A 104 15.99 14.42 12.38
CA ASP A 104 15.39 14.00 13.64
C ASP A 104 14.07 13.22 13.48
N ARG A 105 13.63 13.03 12.25
CA ARG A 105 12.35 12.35 11.91
C ARG A 105 12.30 11.92 10.46
N GLU A 106 11.38 11.03 10.13
CA GLU A 106 11.05 10.66 8.76
C GLU A 106 10.44 11.83 7.98
N SER A 107 10.69 11.82 6.67
CA SER A 107 9.99 12.65 5.68
C SER A 107 9.19 11.77 4.73
N ILE A 108 7.99 12.19 4.34
CA ILE A 108 7.10 11.42 3.47
C ILE A 108 7.08 11.99 2.05
N PHE A 109 7.05 11.06 1.11
CA PHE A 109 6.82 11.27 -0.31
C PHE A 109 5.95 10.13 -0.85
N TRP A 110 5.57 10.22 -2.13
CA TRP A 110 4.70 9.25 -2.75
C TRP A 110 5.34 8.74 -4.04
N MET A 111 5.64 7.44 -4.07
CA MET A 111 6.09 6.77 -5.29
C MET A 111 4.86 6.40 -6.13
N ASN A 112 4.83 6.89 -7.35
CA ASN A 112 3.78 6.65 -8.32
C ASN A 112 4.30 5.78 -9.46
N VAL A 113 3.52 4.77 -9.82
CA VAL A 113 3.79 3.89 -10.97
C VAL A 113 2.50 3.76 -11.77
N LYS A 114 2.50 4.33 -12.97
CA LYS A 114 1.37 4.29 -13.89
C LYS A 114 1.63 3.23 -14.96
N ALA A 115 0.78 2.24 -15.05
CA ALA A 115 0.83 1.17 -16.03
C ALA A 115 -0.28 1.37 -17.08
N ILE A 116 0.11 1.47 -18.33
CA ILE A 116 -0.78 1.67 -19.48
C ILE A 116 -0.67 0.41 -20.35
N PRO A 117 -1.74 -0.40 -20.51
CA PRO A 117 -1.69 -1.59 -21.35
C PRO A 117 -1.41 -1.23 -22.80
N SER A 118 -0.65 -2.05 -23.50
CA SER A 118 -0.44 -1.89 -24.94
C SER A 118 -1.75 -2.18 -25.69
N VAL A 119 -2.00 -1.44 -26.77
CA VAL A 119 -3.15 -1.66 -27.64
C VAL A 119 -2.61 -1.97 -29.03
N ASP A 120 -3.04 -3.10 -29.57
CA ASP A 120 -2.76 -3.43 -30.98
C ASP A 120 -3.65 -2.53 -31.86
N LYS A 121 -3.01 -1.71 -32.70
CA LYS A 121 -3.70 -0.79 -33.62
C LYS A 121 -4.71 -1.52 -34.53
N ASN A 122 -4.37 -2.73 -34.98
CA ASN A 122 -5.23 -3.51 -35.86
C ASN A 122 -6.48 -4.03 -35.14
N SER A 123 -6.42 -4.22 -33.84
CA SER A 123 -7.54 -4.75 -33.05
C SER A 123 -8.57 -3.69 -32.69
N VAL A 124 -8.22 -2.40 -32.79
CA VAL A 124 -9.04 -1.25 -32.35
C VAL A 124 -9.56 -0.39 -33.48
N GLU A 125 -9.06 -0.60 -34.72
CA GLU A 125 -9.46 0.18 -35.89
C GLU A 125 -10.97 0.02 -36.16
N GLY A 126 -11.70 1.13 -36.17
CA GLY A 126 -13.15 1.15 -36.37
C GLY A 126 -14.00 0.68 -35.16
N LYS A 127 -13.40 0.47 -33.98
CA LYS A 127 -14.12 0.04 -32.76
C LYS A 127 -14.02 1.08 -31.66
N ASN A 128 -15.06 1.17 -30.82
CA ASN A 128 -14.99 1.92 -29.57
C ASN A 128 -14.23 1.06 -28.54
N VAL A 129 -13.02 1.48 -28.16
CA VAL A 129 -12.17 0.77 -27.21
C VAL A 129 -11.97 1.61 -25.95
N LEU A 130 -12.20 1.02 -24.78
CA LEU A 130 -11.87 1.60 -23.50
C LEU A 130 -10.48 1.11 -23.07
N GLN A 131 -9.52 2.02 -23.00
CA GLN A 131 -8.18 1.73 -22.46
C GLN A 131 -8.08 2.28 -21.02
N LEU A 132 -7.86 1.40 -20.05
CA LEU A 132 -7.71 1.75 -18.65
C LEU A 132 -6.24 1.70 -18.24
N ALA A 133 -5.73 2.81 -17.74
CA ALA A 133 -4.42 2.85 -17.09
C ALA A 133 -4.57 2.70 -15.58
N ILE A 134 -3.71 1.91 -14.96
CA ILE A 134 -3.69 1.70 -13.52
C ILE A 134 -2.59 2.56 -12.92
N LEU A 135 -2.93 3.38 -11.92
CA LEU A 135 -1.98 4.14 -11.13
C LEU A 135 -1.84 3.51 -9.74
N SER A 136 -0.67 2.98 -9.45
CA SER A 136 -0.28 2.54 -8.10
C SER A 136 0.48 3.67 -7.41
N ARG A 137 -0.03 4.12 -6.26
CA ARG A 137 0.56 5.18 -5.45
C ARG A 137 0.88 4.63 -4.06
N ILE A 138 2.16 4.50 -3.73
CA ILE A 138 2.64 3.95 -2.47
C ILE A 138 3.47 4.99 -1.70
N LYS A 139 3.52 4.85 -0.38
CA LYS A 139 4.30 5.75 0.48
C LYS A 139 5.79 5.52 0.28
N LEU A 140 6.56 6.60 0.24
CA LEU A 140 8.01 6.59 0.28
C LEU A 140 8.45 7.40 1.50
N PHE A 141 9.12 6.74 2.45
CA PHE A 141 9.65 7.38 3.66
C PHE A 141 11.16 7.54 3.54
N VAL A 142 11.65 8.78 3.60
CA VAL A 142 13.08 9.04 3.77
C VAL A 142 13.37 9.02 5.26
N ARG A 143 14.20 8.05 5.67
CA ARG A 143 14.47 7.75 7.08
C ARG A 143 15.91 8.09 7.44
N PRO A 144 16.14 9.04 8.38
CA PRO A 144 17.45 9.27 8.97
C PRO A 144 17.98 8.02 9.69
N LYS A 145 19.30 7.82 9.65
CA LYS A 145 19.95 6.63 10.23
C LYS A 145 19.94 6.59 11.77
N ASN A 146 20.10 7.73 12.41
CA ASN A 146 20.37 7.81 13.85
C ASN A 146 19.12 8.23 14.67
N LEU A 147 17.95 7.70 14.33
CA LEU A 147 16.77 7.91 15.15
C LEU A 147 16.88 7.12 16.47
N GLN A 148 16.46 7.76 17.58
CA GLN A 148 16.71 7.25 18.95
C GLN A 148 15.84 6.06 19.35
N MET A 149 14.98 5.54 18.46
CA MET A 149 14.16 4.36 18.72
C MET A 149 14.03 3.52 17.45
N GLN A 150 13.55 2.29 17.62
CA GLN A 150 13.23 1.42 16.48
C GLN A 150 11.81 1.71 15.97
N PRO A 151 11.52 1.47 14.67
CA PRO A 151 10.19 1.68 14.10
C PRO A 151 9.08 0.91 14.83
N GLU A 152 9.37 -0.29 15.31
CA GLU A 152 8.42 -1.16 16.04
C GLU A 152 8.02 -0.56 17.39
N ASP A 153 8.87 0.26 18.01
CA ASP A 153 8.59 0.91 19.28
C ASP A 153 7.76 2.20 19.12
N ALA A 154 7.75 2.78 17.93
CA ALA A 154 6.95 3.97 17.63
C ALA A 154 5.46 3.76 17.93
N VAL A 155 4.97 2.58 17.65
CA VAL A 155 3.55 2.22 17.86
C VAL A 155 3.17 2.29 19.35
N LYS A 156 4.09 1.93 20.25
CA LYS A 156 3.89 1.97 21.70
C LYS A 156 3.80 3.41 22.25
N GLN A 157 4.26 4.39 21.47
CA GLN A 157 4.23 5.81 21.83
C GLN A 157 2.92 6.51 21.46
N ILE A 158 2.09 5.89 20.63
CA ILE A 158 0.81 6.48 20.20
C ILE A 158 -0.10 6.67 21.40
N ARG A 159 -0.69 7.87 21.49
CA ARG A 159 -1.63 8.26 22.56
C ARG A 159 -2.91 8.80 21.97
N PHE A 160 -4.00 8.56 22.68
CA PHE A 160 -5.34 8.97 22.26
C PHE A 160 -5.96 9.89 23.30
N ALA A 161 -6.70 10.90 22.85
CA ALA A 161 -7.48 11.76 23.74
C ALA A 161 -8.84 12.05 23.10
N ARG A 162 -9.90 11.92 23.88
CA ARG A 162 -11.25 12.26 23.44
C ARG A 162 -11.51 13.75 23.65
N SER A 163 -12.00 14.43 22.62
CA SER A 163 -12.43 15.84 22.71
C SER A 163 -13.73 16.00 21.92
N GLY A 164 -14.85 15.96 22.61
CA GLY A 164 -16.18 16.03 21.97
C GLY A 164 -16.38 14.95 20.91
N GLN A 165 -16.61 15.38 19.67
CA GLN A 165 -16.77 14.48 18.52
C GLN A 165 -15.44 14.06 17.84
N TYR A 166 -14.30 14.38 18.43
CA TYR A 166 -13.01 14.06 17.87
C TYR A 166 -12.22 13.11 18.76
N LEU A 167 -11.55 12.17 18.15
CA LEU A 167 -10.49 11.38 18.76
C LEU A 167 -9.16 11.93 18.25
N LYS A 168 -8.42 12.62 19.13
CA LYS A 168 -7.06 13.08 18.84
C LYS A 168 -6.11 11.91 18.97
N ILE A 169 -5.20 11.77 18.00
CA ILE A 169 -4.17 10.74 17.95
C ILE A 169 -2.83 11.45 17.92
N SER A 170 -2.02 11.26 18.96
CA SER A 170 -0.71 11.90 19.11
C SER A 170 0.40 10.89 18.88
N ASN A 171 1.37 11.29 18.07
CA ASN A 171 2.56 10.50 17.74
C ASN A 171 3.84 11.26 18.12
N PRO A 172 4.41 11.05 19.31
CA PRO A 172 5.66 11.70 19.70
C PRO A 172 6.90 11.07 19.06
N SER A 173 6.76 9.92 18.40
CA SER A 173 7.88 9.20 17.78
C SER A 173 8.43 9.93 16.55
N PRO A 174 9.65 9.60 16.10
CA PRO A 174 10.22 10.16 14.87
C PRO A 174 9.73 9.49 13.58
N TYR A 175 8.81 8.54 13.63
CA TYR A 175 8.31 7.75 12.50
C TYR A 175 6.88 8.14 12.14
N TYR A 176 6.54 8.00 10.86
CA TYR A 176 5.13 7.97 10.43
C TYR A 176 4.47 6.69 10.90
N VAL A 177 3.35 6.78 11.58
CA VAL A 177 2.57 5.62 12.01
C VAL A 177 1.27 5.54 11.24
N SER A 178 1.10 4.48 10.46
CA SER A 178 -0.14 4.22 9.68
C SER A 178 -1.06 3.31 10.50
N LEU A 179 -2.10 3.90 11.11
CA LEU A 179 -3.12 3.17 11.84
C LEU A 179 -4.17 2.63 10.87
N VAL A 180 -4.46 1.35 11.00
CA VAL A 180 -5.51 0.65 10.27
C VAL A 180 -6.41 -0.11 11.24
N ASN A 181 -7.62 -0.43 10.82
CA ASN A 181 -8.61 -1.09 11.67
C ASN A 181 -8.79 -0.38 13.02
N LEU A 182 -8.70 0.96 13.00
CA LEU A 182 -8.93 1.80 14.17
C LEU A 182 -10.40 1.67 14.60
N LYS A 183 -10.63 1.43 15.88
CA LYS A 183 -11.97 1.30 16.46
C LYS A 183 -12.05 2.06 17.78
N LEU A 184 -13.26 2.56 18.06
CA LEU A 184 -13.65 3.03 19.39
C LEU A 184 -14.87 2.19 19.82
N GLY A 185 -14.70 1.32 20.81
CA GLY A 185 -15.66 0.27 21.11
C GLY A 185 -15.85 -0.65 19.89
N ASN A 186 -17.09 -0.76 19.41
CA ASN A 186 -17.41 -1.55 18.21
C ASN A 186 -17.40 -0.72 16.91
N GLU A 187 -17.31 0.61 17.01
CA GLU A 187 -17.35 1.50 15.83
C GLU A 187 -16.00 1.56 15.13
N LYS A 188 -16.00 1.34 13.81
CA LYS A 188 -14.82 1.44 12.96
C LYS A 188 -14.60 2.90 12.55
N LEU A 189 -13.43 3.42 12.83
CA LEU A 189 -13.00 4.76 12.44
C LEU A 189 -12.11 4.71 11.18
N PRO A 190 -11.92 5.84 10.48
CA PRO A 190 -11.09 5.89 9.28
C PRO A 190 -9.65 5.45 9.54
N ASN A 191 -9.06 4.73 8.58
CA ASN A 191 -7.63 4.49 8.58
C ASN A 191 -6.88 5.83 8.53
N THR A 192 -5.88 6.00 9.38
CA THR A 192 -5.26 7.30 9.62
C THR A 192 -3.75 7.17 9.73
N MET A 193 -3.02 8.06 9.08
CA MET A 193 -1.58 8.16 9.25
C MET A 193 -1.25 9.38 10.12
N VAL A 194 -0.40 9.19 11.14
CA VAL A 194 0.03 10.27 12.02
C VAL A 194 1.50 10.56 11.76
N ALA A 195 1.78 11.81 11.41
CA ALA A 195 3.14 12.28 11.16
C ALA A 195 4.00 12.23 12.42
N PRO A 196 5.32 12.11 12.28
CA PRO A 196 6.25 12.11 13.40
C PRO A 196 6.18 13.42 14.19
N LYS A 197 6.24 13.32 15.52
CA LYS A 197 6.22 14.45 16.47
C LYS A 197 5.00 15.37 16.28
N ASN A 198 3.87 14.78 15.86
CA ASN A 198 2.65 15.52 15.53
C ASN A 198 1.40 14.78 16.04
N SER A 199 0.25 15.37 15.81
CA SER A 199 -1.04 14.79 16.11
C SER A 199 -2.03 15.03 14.98
N THR A 200 -3.03 14.16 14.88
CA THR A 200 -4.16 14.31 13.98
C THR A 200 -5.47 14.02 14.72
N GLN A 201 -6.59 14.30 14.08
CA GLN A 201 -7.91 14.05 14.64
C GLN A 201 -8.77 13.27 13.66
N VAL A 202 -9.56 12.34 14.19
CA VAL A 202 -10.61 11.66 13.45
C VAL A 202 -11.96 11.95 14.06
N VAL A 203 -12.97 12.08 13.22
CA VAL A 203 -14.36 12.29 13.67
C VAL A 203 -14.89 10.98 14.22
N VAL A 204 -15.53 11.05 15.36
CA VAL A 204 -16.22 9.93 16.00
C VAL A 204 -17.73 10.19 15.93
N PRO A 205 -18.53 9.26 15.40
CA PRO A 205 -19.98 9.40 15.39
C PRO A 205 -20.55 9.67 16.77
N SER A 206 -21.69 10.37 16.82
CA SER A 206 -22.36 10.70 18.08
C SER A 206 -22.78 9.45 18.85
N GLY A 207 -22.63 9.50 20.19
CA GLY A 207 -23.02 8.38 21.06
C GLY A 207 -22.02 7.21 21.13
N VAL A 208 -20.97 7.21 20.30
CA VAL A 208 -19.95 6.15 20.31
C VAL A 208 -19.01 6.33 21.50
N GLN A 209 -18.88 5.27 22.30
CA GLN A 209 -18.02 5.16 23.47
C GLN A 209 -17.32 3.81 23.50
N GLY A 210 -16.29 3.67 24.33
CA GLY A 210 -15.58 2.43 24.56
C GLY A 210 -14.07 2.57 24.47
N ALA A 211 -13.38 1.45 24.54
CA ALA A 211 -11.92 1.41 24.44
C ALA A 211 -11.47 1.59 22.98
N VAL A 212 -10.34 2.26 22.81
CA VAL A 212 -9.66 2.36 21.52
C VAL A 212 -8.91 1.05 21.25
N SER A 213 -9.04 0.54 20.04
CA SER A 213 -8.17 -0.54 19.52
C SER A 213 -7.73 -0.22 18.10
N PHE A 214 -6.53 -0.63 17.74
CA PHE A 214 -5.97 -0.36 16.42
C PHE A 214 -4.92 -1.40 16.02
N GLN A 215 -4.61 -1.40 14.75
CA GLN A 215 -3.47 -2.10 14.16
C GLN A 215 -2.64 -1.08 13.39
N THR A 216 -1.42 -1.43 13.04
CA THR A 216 -0.55 -0.59 12.22
C THR A 216 -0.02 -1.37 11.02
N VAL A 217 0.51 -0.67 10.03
CA VAL A 217 1.21 -1.29 8.92
C VAL A 217 2.71 -1.06 9.12
N ASN A 218 3.47 -2.15 9.20
CA ASN A 218 4.93 -2.10 9.39
C ASN A 218 5.69 -1.78 8.10
N ASP A 219 7.02 -1.71 8.16
CA ASP A 219 7.88 -1.39 7.01
C ASP A 219 7.76 -2.38 5.84
N TYR A 220 7.44 -3.63 6.14
CA TYR A 220 7.23 -4.69 5.14
C TYR A 220 5.82 -4.68 4.53
N GLY A 221 4.95 -3.77 4.98
CA GLY A 221 3.57 -3.70 4.52
C GLY A 221 2.60 -4.66 5.22
N ALA A 222 3.05 -5.40 6.20
CA ALA A 222 2.21 -6.30 6.98
C ALA A 222 1.41 -5.54 8.05
N VAL A 223 0.16 -5.95 8.23
CA VAL A 223 -0.70 -5.46 9.32
C VAL A 223 -0.28 -6.14 10.62
N THR A 224 0.03 -5.35 11.64
CA THR A 224 0.44 -5.84 12.97
C THR A 224 -0.74 -6.42 13.74
N LYS A 225 -0.46 -7.09 14.87
CA LYS A 225 -1.51 -7.52 15.79
C LYS A 225 -2.30 -6.33 16.33
N ALA A 226 -3.58 -6.53 16.59
CA ALA A 226 -4.41 -5.53 17.25
C ALA A 226 -3.89 -5.26 18.66
N GLN A 227 -3.92 -3.99 19.04
CA GLN A 227 -3.48 -3.53 20.36
C GLN A 227 -4.43 -2.48 20.92
N PRO A 228 -4.54 -2.37 22.26
CA PRO A 228 -5.34 -1.35 22.90
C PRO A 228 -4.70 0.02 22.74
N GLY A 229 -5.51 1.05 22.54
CA GLY A 229 -5.08 2.44 22.58
C GLY A 229 -4.90 2.93 24.01
N VAL A 230 -3.81 3.65 24.25
CA VAL A 230 -3.54 4.30 25.55
C VAL A 230 -4.16 5.68 25.53
N MET A 231 -5.15 5.89 26.40
CA MET A 231 -5.81 7.19 26.58
C MET A 231 -4.95 8.12 27.44
N GLN A 232 -4.96 9.41 27.12
CA GLN A 232 -4.38 10.51 27.89
C GLN A 232 -5.48 11.27 28.61
#